data_f5b00e3bfd5923a1721b85a65c037dfa
#
_entry.id   f5b00e3bfd5923a1721b85a65c037dfa
#
_cell.length_a   1.000
_cell.length_b   1.000
_cell.length_c   1.000
_cell.angle_alpha   90.00
_cell.angle_beta   90.00
_cell.angle_gamma   90.00
#
_symmetry.space_group_name_H-M   'P 1'
#
loop_
_entity.id
_entity.type
_entity.pdbx_description
1 polymer ?
#
loop_
_entity_poly.entity_id
_entity_poly.type
_entity_poly.pdbx_seq_one_letter_code
_entity_poly.pdbx_strand_id
1 'polypeptide(L)'
;EGIKDYWKEMRQGVYGSFTDHPRYVWQFRPGTMRNGSIQIDGHLYDAVKAFASSSYKLADSPLYAADLEEMTAHCLGARMEETVRAIYAKVAAGEDFSEEKDAFLKMGAALDRVLASHPNLKLDNWIGYARAWGDTPQLADYYEHNARRLITIWGPPVDDYSARIWSGLIRDYYLPRWKKWFSALSQGKEFDFVQWEEEWVRNSVGVSPVEPFENPVAACVELIEKWTW
;
A
#
# COMPACT_ATOMS: atom_id res chain seq x y z
N GLU A 1 -9.74 -13.52 -24.06
CA GLU A 1 -8.52 -14.33 -23.83
C GLU A 1 -7.84 -13.89 -22.55
N GLY A 2 -7.43 -12.61 -22.40
CA GLY A 2 -6.71 -12.11 -21.25
C GLY A 2 -7.33 -12.39 -19.86
N ILE A 3 -8.65 -12.24 -19.72
CA ILE A 3 -9.34 -12.57 -18.46
C ILE A 3 -9.24 -14.06 -18.10
N LYS A 4 -9.26 -14.96 -19.08
CA LYS A 4 -9.08 -16.41 -18.82
C LYS A 4 -7.66 -16.73 -18.42
N ASP A 5 -6.69 -16.08 -19.07
CA ASP A 5 -5.27 -16.25 -18.73
C ASP A 5 -4.97 -15.69 -17.34
N TYR A 6 -5.53 -14.52 -17.00
CA TYR A 6 -5.49 -13.97 -15.64
C TYR A 6 -5.92 -15.00 -14.59
N TRP A 7 -7.11 -15.59 -14.72
CA TRP A 7 -7.61 -16.55 -13.74
C TRP A 7 -6.78 -17.82 -13.67
N LYS A 8 -6.20 -18.24 -14.79
CA LYS A 8 -5.29 -19.39 -14.81
C LYS A 8 -4.02 -19.11 -14.00
N GLU A 9 -3.40 -17.95 -14.19
CA GLU A 9 -2.18 -17.56 -13.48
C GLU A 9 -2.45 -17.30 -12.00
N MET A 10 -3.53 -16.59 -11.65
CA MET A 10 -3.93 -16.38 -10.25
C MET A 10 -4.16 -17.68 -9.48
N ARG A 11 -4.74 -18.68 -10.14
CA ARG A 11 -4.97 -20.01 -9.53
C ARG A 11 -3.66 -20.77 -9.29
N GLN A 12 -2.67 -20.61 -10.14
CA GLN A 12 -1.36 -21.24 -9.98
C GLN A 12 -0.48 -20.53 -8.97
N GLY A 13 -0.59 -19.21 -8.86
CA GLY A 13 0.17 -18.35 -7.96
C GLY A 13 -0.62 -18.00 -6.69
N VAL A 14 -1.09 -16.78 -6.61
CA VAL A 14 -1.63 -16.15 -5.39
C VAL A 14 -2.76 -16.94 -4.72
N TYR A 15 -3.72 -17.45 -5.51
CA TYR A 15 -4.83 -18.25 -4.95
C TYR A 15 -4.46 -19.70 -4.64
N GLY A 16 -3.31 -20.17 -5.10
CA GLY A 16 -2.79 -21.49 -4.78
C GLY A 16 -2.07 -21.55 -3.43
N SER A 17 -1.72 -20.41 -2.86
CA SER A 17 -1.04 -20.29 -1.57
C SER A 17 -1.93 -19.58 -0.55
N PHE A 18 -2.12 -20.21 0.61
CA PHE A 18 -2.82 -19.60 1.74
C PHE A 18 -1.83 -19.13 2.79
N THR A 19 -2.02 -17.90 3.28
CA THR A 19 -1.23 -17.36 4.38
C THR A 19 -2.13 -16.68 5.42
N ASP A 20 -1.81 -16.85 6.69
CA ASP A 20 -2.41 -16.07 7.76
C ASP A 20 -1.88 -14.64 7.71
N HIS A 21 -2.76 -13.65 7.80
CA HIS A 21 -2.42 -12.22 7.87
C HIS A 21 -1.51 -11.76 6.72
N PRO A 22 -1.99 -11.77 5.47
CA PRO A 22 -1.18 -11.38 4.32
C PRO A 22 -0.77 -9.90 4.40
N ARG A 23 0.54 -9.68 4.59
CA ARG A 23 1.17 -8.35 4.62
C ARG A 23 2.45 -8.38 3.80
N TYR A 24 2.69 -7.31 3.08
CA TYR A 24 3.99 -7.05 2.49
C TYR A 24 4.98 -6.58 3.57
N VAL A 25 6.28 -6.83 3.39
CA VAL A 25 7.32 -6.38 4.33
C VAL A 25 7.31 -4.86 4.48
N TRP A 26 7.00 -4.12 3.42
CA TRP A 26 6.94 -2.65 3.49
C TRP A 26 5.78 -2.10 4.34
N GLN A 27 4.80 -2.93 4.70
CA GLN A 27 3.71 -2.54 5.60
C GLN A 27 4.09 -2.67 7.08
N PHE A 28 5.19 -3.35 7.40
CA PHE A 28 5.72 -3.40 8.76
C PHE A 28 6.56 -2.17 9.08
N ARG A 29 6.85 -1.98 10.39
CA ARG A 29 7.82 -0.98 10.83
C ARG A 29 9.16 -1.22 10.13
N PRO A 30 9.74 -0.19 9.47
CA PRO A 30 11.05 -0.32 8.84
C PRO A 30 12.14 -0.77 9.82
N GLY A 31 13.17 -1.43 9.29
CA GLY A 31 14.29 -1.95 10.09
C GLY A 31 14.05 -3.33 10.69
N THR A 32 12.83 -3.85 10.64
CA THR A 32 12.53 -5.21 11.12
C THR A 32 12.22 -6.10 9.92
N MET A 33 13.17 -6.99 9.58
CA MET A 33 12.91 -8.01 8.57
C MET A 33 11.97 -9.06 9.16
N ARG A 34 10.70 -8.97 8.83
CA ARG A 34 9.73 -10.05 9.06
C ARG A 34 9.52 -10.79 7.76
N ASN A 35 9.23 -12.07 7.82
CA ASN A 35 8.82 -12.79 6.63
C ASN A 35 7.47 -12.23 6.18
N GLY A 36 7.47 -11.53 5.06
CA GLY A 36 6.25 -11.16 4.36
C GLY A 36 5.48 -12.43 4.06
N SER A 37 4.19 -12.39 4.28
CA SER A 37 3.31 -13.55 4.14
C SER A 37 2.68 -13.66 2.76
N ILE A 38 2.94 -12.70 1.87
CA ILE A 38 2.44 -12.74 0.49
C ILE A 38 3.50 -13.41 -0.37
N GLN A 39 3.12 -14.51 -1.02
CA GLN A 39 3.98 -15.16 -1.99
C GLN A 39 4.01 -14.34 -3.27
N ILE A 40 5.20 -13.87 -3.61
CA ILE A 40 5.46 -13.13 -4.85
C ILE A 40 6.18 -14.08 -5.79
N ASP A 41 5.58 -14.33 -6.94
CA ASP A 41 6.16 -15.14 -8.00
C ASP A 41 5.76 -14.59 -9.38
N GLY A 42 6.29 -15.18 -10.45
CA GLY A 42 6.01 -14.76 -11.82
C GLY A 42 4.53 -14.82 -12.21
N HIS A 43 3.76 -15.71 -11.60
CA HIS A 43 2.33 -15.86 -11.88
C HIS A 43 1.53 -14.60 -11.54
N LEU A 44 1.89 -13.87 -10.48
CA LEU A 44 1.23 -12.59 -10.16
C LEU A 44 1.41 -11.58 -11.30
N TYR A 45 2.63 -11.40 -11.78
CA TYR A 45 2.93 -10.43 -12.83
C TYR A 45 2.32 -10.82 -14.18
N ASP A 46 2.34 -12.11 -14.52
CA ASP A 46 1.72 -12.63 -15.73
C ASP A 46 0.19 -12.49 -15.69
N ALA A 47 -0.43 -12.74 -14.53
CA ALA A 47 -1.85 -12.52 -14.31
C ALA A 47 -2.24 -11.06 -14.52
N VAL A 48 -1.50 -10.14 -13.90
CA VAL A 48 -1.80 -8.70 -13.99
C VAL A 48 -1.64 -8.18 -15.43
N LYS A 49 -0.59 -8.61 -16.15
CA LYS A 49 -0.42 -8.31 -17.59
C LYS A 49 -1.57 -8.83 -18.43
N ALA A 50 -1.97 -10.08 -18.19
CA ALA A 50 -3.08 -10.69 -18.91
C ALA A 50 -4.40 -9.95 -18.68
N PHE A 51 -4.65 -9.49 -17.43
CA PHE A 51 -5.82 -8.69 -17.10
C PHE A 51 -5.78 -7.33 -17.80
N ALA A 52 -4.67 -6.61 -17.69
CA ALA A 52 -4.45 -5.30 -18.31
C ALA A 52 -4.60 -5.33 -19.83
N SER A 53 -4.23 -6.44 -20.48
CA SER A 53 -4.39 -6.62 -21.94
C SER A 53 -5.85 -6.56 -22.42
N SER A 54 -6.81 -6.66 -21.50
CA SER A 54 -8.24 -6.56 -21.83
C SER A 54 -8.78 -5.12 -21.81
N SER A 55 -7.97 -4.14 -21.40
CA SER A 55 -8.36 -2.73 -21.23
C SER A 55 -8.97 -2.11 -22.48
N TYR A 56 -8.45 -2.46 -23.67
CA TYR A 56 -8.96 -1.94 -24.95
C TYR A 56 -10.45 -2.28 -25.24
N LYS A 57 -11.02 -3.25 -24.53
CA LYS A 57 -12.45 -3.63 -24.64
C LYS A 57 -13.26 -3.29 -23.40
N LEU A 58 -12.62 -3.14 -22.25
CA LEU A 58 -13.29 -3.10 -20.96
C LEU A 58 -13.07 -1.79 -20.21
N ALA A 59 -12.33 -0.82 -20.76
CA ALA A 59 -12.00 0.43 -20.12
C ALA A 59 -13.23 1.21 -19.60
N ASP A 60 -14.38 1.09 -20.27
CA ASP A 60 -15.62 1.76 -19.87
C ASP A 60 -16.42 0.97 -18.83
N SER A 61 -15.96 -0.20 -18.40
CA SER A 61 -16.61 -0.99 -17.36
C SER A 61 -16.11 -0.57 -15.98
N PRO A 62 -16.99 -0.04 -15.09
CA PRO A 62 -16.58 0.34 -13.74
C PRO A 62 -16.07 -0.84 -12.90
N LEU A 63 -16.62 -2.04 -13.11
CA LEU A 63 -16.14 -3.25 -12.43
C LEU A 63 -14.73 -3.63 -12.88
N TYR A 64 -14.47 -3.58 -14.18
CA TYR A 64 -13.13 -3.84 -14.71
C TYR A 64 -12.11 -2.80 -14.21
N ALA A 65 -12.50 -1.53 -14.16
CA ALA A 65 -11.63 -0.47 -13.67
C ALA A 65 -11.24 -0.71 -12.21
N ALA A 66 -12.21 -1.01 -11.34
CA ALA A 66 -11.95 -1.31 -9.93
C ALA A 66 -11.04 -2.54 -9.75
N ASP A 67 -11.32 -3.63 -10.46
CA ASP A 67 -10.47 -4.84 -10.42
C ASP A 67 -9.06 -4.55 -10.94
N LEU A 68 -8.92 -3.75 -12.00
CA LEU A 68 -7.61 -3.37 -12.54
C LEU A 68 -6.81 -2.51 -11.56
N GLU A 69 -7.46 -1.59 -10.85
CA GLU A 69 -6.84 -0.78 -9.79
C GLU A 69 -6.34 -1.67 -8.65
N GLU A 70 -7.13 -2.63 -8.19
CA GLU A 70 -6.68 -3.61 -7.17
C GLU A 70 -5.50 -4.45 -7.66
N MET A 71 -5.56 -4.98 -8.88
CA MET A 71 -4.48 -5.79 -9.44
C MET A 71 -3.21 -4.97 -9.63
N THR A 72 -3.33 -3.73 -10.05
CA THR A 72 -2.20 -2.80 -10.14
C THR A 72 -1.61 -2.52 -8.76
N ALA A 73 -2.46 -2.36 -7.74
CA ALA A 73 -2.02 -2.18 -6.37
C ALA A 73 -1.22 -3.39 -5.85
N HIS A 74 -1.66 -4.60 -6.15
CA HIS A 74 -0.91 -5.81 -5.79
C HIS A 74 0.41 -5.94 -6.57
N CYS A 75 0.43 -5.59 -7.84
CA CYS A 75 1.65 -5.55 -8.65
C CYS A 75 2.68 -4.58 -8.06
N LEU A 76 2.28 -3.34 -7.80
CA LEU A 76 3.16 -2.34 -7.20
C LEU A 76 3.57 -2.73 -5.77
N GLY A 77 2.66 -3.28 -4.98
CA GLY A 77 2.94 -3.77 -3.63
C GLY A 77 4.00 -4.86 -3.61
N ALA A 78 3.95 -5.79 -4.56
CA ALA A 78 4.93 -6.85 -4.73
C ALA A 78 6.31 -6.28 -5.14
N ARG A 79 6.35 -5.35 -6.08
CA ARG A 79 7.61 -4.67 -6.47
C ARG A 79 8.19 -3.84 -5.35
N MET A 80 7.35 -3.17 -4.56
CA MET A 80 7.79 -2.46 -3.36
C MET A 80 8.40 -3.42 -2.33
N GLU A 81 7.86 -4.62 -2.17
CA GLU A 81 8.45 -5.65 -1.31
C GLU A 81 9.84 -6.09 -1.79
N GLU A 82 9.97 -6.42 -3.08
CA GLU A 82 11.27 -6.78 -3.68
C GLU A 82 12.30 -5.66 -3.48
N THR A 83 11.87 -4.42 -3.70
CA THR A 83 12.72 -3.22 -3.54
C THR A 83 13.15 -3.03 -2.07
N VAL A 84 12.25 -3.22 -1.11
CA VAL A 84 12.57 -3.14 0.32
C VAL A 84 13.55 -4.23 0.74
N ARG A 85 13.42 -5.45 0.21
CA ARG A 85 14.38 -6.53 0.47
C ARG A 85 15.77 -6.17 -0.07
N ALA A 86 15.84 -5.57 -1.25
CA ALA A 86 17.11 -5.06 -1.81
C ALA A 86 17.69 -3.93 -0.95
N ILE A 87 16.86 -2.98 -0.47
CA ILE A 87 17.29 -1.93 0.46
C ILE A 87 17.90 -2.55 1.73
N TYR A 88 17.24 -3.52 2.35
CA TYR A 88 17.77 -4.17 3.56
C TYR A 88 19.10 -4.89 3.31
N ALA A 89 19.24 -5.57 2.17
CA ALA A 89 20.49 -6.24 1.81
C ALA A 89 21.63 -5.22 1.65
N LYS A 90 21.39 -4.12 0.96
CA LYS A 90 22.38 -3.03 0.76
C LYS A 90 22.73 -2.32 2.08
N VAL A 91 21.74 -2.04 2.92
CA VAL A 91 21.98 -1.48 4.27
C VAL A 91 22.88 -2.41 5.10
N ALA A 92 22.62 -3.71 5.08
CA ALA A 92 23.42 -4.69 5.81
C ALA A 92 24.87 -4.79 5.26
N ALA A 93 25.05 -4.57 3.95
CA ALA A 93 26.35 -4.56 3.30
C ALA A 93 27.10 -3.21 3.39
N GLY A 94 26.44 -2.16 3.88
CA GLY A 94 26.98 -0.79 3.89
C GLY A 94 27.06 -0.15 2.50
N GLU A 95 26.22 -0.60 1.57
CA GLU A 95 26.15 -0.13 0.20
C GLU A 95 25.14 1.00 0.03
N ASP A 96 25.29 1.81 -1.04
CA ASP A 96 24.31 2.83 -1.40
C ASP A 96 23.02 2.19 -1.92
N PHE A 97 21.88 2.67 -1.41
CA PHE A 97 20.54 2.23 -1.78
C PHE A 97 19.65 3.37 -2.27
N SER A 98 20.23 4.46 -2.71
CA SER A 98 19.51 5.67 -3.12
C SER A 98 18.53 5.41 -4.27
N GLU A 99 18.92 4.58 -5.23
CA GLU A 99 18.07 4.21 -6.38
C GLU A 99 16.84 3.41 -5.94
N GLU A 100 17.03 2.41 -5.10
CA GLU A 100 15.94 1.58 -4.57
C GLU A 100 15.00 2.39 -3.68
N LYS A 101 15.54 3.27 -2.84
CA LYS A 101 14.75 4.20 -2.03
C LYS A 101 13.86 5.08 -2.92
N ASP A 102 14.43 5.68 -3.97
CA ASP A 102 13.68 6.55 -4.87
C ASP A 102 12.63 5.76 -5.67
N ALA A 103 12.95 4.55 -6.13
CA ALA A 103 12.03 3.65 -6.79
C ALA A 103 10.86 3.27 -5.85
N PHE A 104 11.15 2.88 -4.61
CA PHE A 104 10.16 2.57 -3.58
C PHE A 104 9.19 3.73 -3.34
N LEU A 105 9.71 4.93 -3.14
CA LEU A 105 8.88 6.12 -2.89
C LEU A 105 8.03 6.50 -4.10
N LYS A 106 8.55 6.35 -5.33
CA LYS A 106 7.81 6.58 -6.57
C LYS A 106 6.68 5.56 -6.75
N MET A 107 6.96 4.28 -6.54
CA MET A 107 5.94 3.23 -6.58
C MET A 107 4.84 3.46 -5.55
N GLY A 108 5.20 3.78 -4.30
CA GLY A 108 4.24 4.06 -3.26
C GLY A 108 3.35 5.27 -3.57
N ALA A 109 3.90 6.34 -4.13
CA ALA A 109 3.12 7.50 -4.56
C ALA A 109 2.18 7.17 -5.72
N ALA A 110 2.61 6.34 -6.69
CA ALA A 110 1.76 5.89 -7.78
C ALA A 110 0.64 4.96 -7.29
N LEU A 111 0.96 4.02 -6.40
CA LEU A 111 0.01 3.12 -5.74
C LEU A 111 -1.09 3.90 -5.01
N ASP A 112 -0.73 4.93 -4.26
CA ASP A 112 -1.67 5.78 -3.54
C ASP A 112 -2.67 6.47 -4.49
N ARG A 113 -2.18 6.97 -5.63
CA ARG A 113 -3.01 7.60 -6.66
C ARG A 113 -3.89 6.62 -7.45
N VAL A 114 -3.41 5.41 -7.71
CA VAL A 114 -4.22 4.35 -8.34
C VAL A 114 -5.44 4.06 -7.48
N LEU A 115 -5.24 3.84 -6.18
CA LEU A 115 -6.33 3.53 -5.26
C LEU A 115 -7.22 4.73 -4.94
N ALA A 116 -6.82 5.96 -5.26
CA ALA A 116 -7.66 7.14 -5.11
C ALA A 116 -8.92 7.11 -6.00
N SER A 117 -8.86 6.39 -7.13
CA SER A 117 -10.01 6.17 -8.02
C SER A 117 -10.92 5.05 -7.53
N HIS A 118 -10.39 4.12 -6.75
CA HIS A 118 -11.15 2.95 -6.27
C HIS A 118 -12.30 3.39 -5.33
N PRO A 119 -13.51 2.84 -5.46
CA PRO A 119 -14.66 3.29 -4.68
C PRO A 119 -14.52 3.06 -3.17
N ASN A 120 -13.80 2.01 -2.76
CA ASN A 120 -13.80 1.55 -1.36
C ASN A 120 -12.44 1.59 -0.65
N LEU A 121 -11.31 1.63 -1.39
CA LEU A 121 -9.96 1.47 -0.81
C LEU A 121 -9.34 2.83 -0.46
N LYS A 122 -10.04 3.63 0.35
CA LYS A 122 -9.69 5.01 0.68
C LYS A 122 -9.78 5.29 2.17
N LEU A 123 -8.74 5.92 2.72
CA LEU A 123 -8.66 6.32 4.12
C LEU A 123 -9.68 7.44 4.45
N ASP A 124 -9.87 8.39 3.54
CA ASP A 124 -10.83 9.49 3.73
C ASP A 124 -12.26 8.99 3.89
N ASN A 125 -12.68 7.96 3.13
CA ASN A 125 -13.98 7.30 3.32
C ASN A 125 -14.09 6.68 4.72
N TRP A 126 -13.08 5.90 5.14
CA TRP A 126 -13.05 5.24 6.44
C TRP A 126 -13.14 6.24 7.60
N ILE A 127 -12.34 7.28 7.53
CA ILE A 127 -12.33 8.35 8.54
C ILE A 127 -13.60 9.18 8.47
N GLY A 128 -14.11 9.49 7.27
CA GLY A 128 -15.36 10.21 7.10
C GLY A 128 -16.55 9.47 7.72
N TYR A 129 -16.64 8.16 7.53
CA TYR A 129 -17.68 7.34 8.17
C TYR A 129 -17.55 7.34 9.69
N ALA A 130 -16.33 7.22 10.23
CA ALA A 130 -16.13 7.26 11.66
C ALA A 130 -16.53 8.61 12.27
N ARG A 131 -16.10 9.71 11.66
CA ARG A 131 -16.44 11.08 12.10
C ARG A 131 -17.95 11.36 12.07
N ALA A 132 -18.66 10.79 11.10
CA ALA A 132 -20.11 10.97 10.95
C ALA A 132 -20.94 10.41 12.11
N TRP A 133 -20.36 9.57 12.96
CA TRP A 133 -21.01 9.08 14.21
C TRP A 133 -20.93 10.08 15.35
N GLY A 134 -20.14 11.14 15.25
CA GLY A 134 -19.96 12.13 16.30
C GLY A 134 -20.94 13.29 16.18
N ASP A 135 -21.81 13.48 17.16
CA ASP A 135 -22.75 14.62 17.23
C ASP A 135 -22.07 15.93 17.58
N THR A 136 -20.83 15.89 18.03
CA THR A 136 -20.01 17.06 18.37
C THR A 136 -18.62 16.92 17.73
N PRO A 137 -17.89 18.03 17.52
CA PRO A 137 -16.52 17.98 17.02
C PRO A 137 -15.61 17.06 17.87
N GLN A 138 -15.76 17.10 19.19
CA GLN A 138 -14.97 16.28 20.12
C GLN A 138 -15.26 14.79 19.96
N LEU A 139 -16.53 14.42 19.76
CA LEU A 139 -16.90 13.03 19.50
C LEU A 139 -16.45 12.58 18.10
N ALA A 140 -16.53 13.44 17.10
CA ALA A 140 -16.02 13.15 15.77
C ALA A 140 -14.50 12.88 15.82
N ASP A 141 -13.72 13.68 16.55
CA ASP A 141 -12.29 13.50 16.76
C ASP A 141 -11.99 12.21 17.54
N TYR A 142 -12.80 11.86 18.54
CA TYR A 142 -12.69 10.60 19.27
C TYR A 142 -12.93 9.38 18.37
N TYR A 143 -13.96 9.41 17.54
CA TYR A 143 -14.21 8.33 16.59
C TYR A 143 -13.14 8.22 15.51
N GLU A 144 -12.61 9.32 15.02
CA GLU A 144 -11.46 9.32 14.12
C GLU A 144 -10.23 8.69 14.78
N HIS A 145 -9.91 9.07 16.02
CA HIS A 145 -8.82 8.46 16.79
C HIS A 145 -8.95 6.93 16.83
N ASN A 146 -10.13 6.42 17.18
CA ASN A 146 -10.38 4.97 17.22
C ASN A 146 -10.26 4.34 15.84
N ALA A 147 -10.79 4.98 14.79
CA ALA A 147 -10.74 4.49 13.43
C ALA A 147 -9.29 4.38 12.90
N ARG A 148 -8.45 5.38 13.20
CA ARG A 148 -7.01 5.34 12.87
C ARG A 148 -6.30 4.21 13.60
N ARG A 149 -6.59 4.05 14.90
CA ARG A 149 -6.00 3.00 15.74
C ARG A 149 -6.32 1.60 15.22
N LEU A 150 -7.58 1.34 14.85
CA LEU A 150 -8.05 0.05 14.37
C LEU A 150 -7.35 -0.47 13.11
N ILE A 151 -6.75 0.41 12.31
CA ILE A 151 -6.12 0.03 11.04
C ILE A 151 -4.60 0.18 11.05
N THR A 152 -4.00 0.66 12.14
CA THR A 152 -2.56 0.92 12.20
C THR A 152 -1.85 0.30 13.39
N ILE A 153 -2.32 0.54 14.61
CA ILE A 153 -1.72 0.04 15.84
C ILE A 153 -2.79 -0.57 16.74
N TRP A 154 -2.46 -1.63 17.46
CA TRP A 154 -3.41 -2.35 18.30
C TRP A 154 -2.85 -2.62 19.69
N GLY A 155 -3.73 -2.62 20.70
CA GLY A 155 -3.45 -3.12 22.05
C GLY A 155 -2.34 -2.45 22.84
N PRO A 156 -2.19 -2.85 24.12
CA PRO A 156 -0.97 -2.72 24.92
C PRO A 156 -0.17 -4.05 24.92
N PRO A 157 1.17 -4.10 24.62
CA PRO A 157 1.94 -2.98 24.08
C PRO A 157 1.46 -2.60 22.67
N VAL A 158 1.88 -1.43 22.17
CA VAL A 158 1.49 -0.93 20.85
C VAL A 158 2.05 -1.84 19.76
N ASP A 159 1.21 -2.71 19.21
CA ASP A 159 1.56 -3.61 18.13
C ASP A 159 1.41 -2.94 16.77
N ASP A 160 2.32 -3.25 15.85
CA ASP A 160 2.22 -2.88 14.44
C ASP A 160 1.17 -3.77 13.76
N TYR A 161 -0.03 -3.24 13.61
CA TYR A 161 -1.20 -3.94 13.06
C TYR A 161 -1.55 -3.54 11.63
N SER A 162 -0.85 -2.57 11.06
CA SER A 162 -1.17 -1.99 9.75
C SER A 162 -1.05 -3.02 8.62
N ALA A 163 -2.17 -3.33 7.94
CA ALA A 163 -2.24 -4.28 6.84
C ALA A 163 -3.07 -3.78 5.64
N ARG A 164 -3.73 -2.65 5.74
CA ARG A 164 -4.59 -2.12 4.69
C ARG A 164 -3.77 -1.41 3.62
N ILE A 165 -4.07 -1.69 2.35
CA ILE A 165 -3.51 -0.98 1.20
C ILE A 165 -4.59 -0.02 0.71
N TRP A 166 -4.63 1.18 1.27
CA TRP A 166 -5.64 2.19 0.95
C TRP A 166 -5.00 3.51 0.54
N SER A 167 -5.59 4.16 -0.45
CA SER A 167 -5.25 5.55 -0.78
C SER A 167 -5.40 6.45 0.46
N GLY A 168 -4.50 7.39 0.62
CA GLY A 168 -4.38 8.22 1.81
C GLY A 168 -3.60 7.55 2.93
N LEU A 169 -3.81 6.26 3.23
CA LEU A 169 -3.01 5.54 4.24
C LEU A 169 -1.56 5.35 3.77
N ILE A 170 -1.37 5.10 2.48
CA ILE A 170 -0.03 5.00 1.89
C ILE A 170 0.69 6.35 1.99
N ARG A 171 0.04 7.45 1.57
CA ARG A 171 0.59 8.81 1.61
C ARG A 171 0.89 9.29 3.02
N ASP A 172 -0.02 9.06 3.97
CA ASP A 172 -0.02 9.74 5.27
C ASP A 172 0.59 8.88 6.38
N TYR A 173 0.69 7.54 6.19
CA TYR A 173 1.22 6.64 7.21
C TYR A 173 2.44 5.85 6.72
N TYR A 174 2.30 5.01 5.66
CA TYR A 174 3.43 4.15 5.27
C TYR A 174 4.63 4.94 4.72
N LEU A 175 4.43 5.79 3.72
CA LEU A 175 5.54 6.52 3.12
C LEU A 175 6.24 7.50 4.08
N PRO A 176 5.54 8.27 4.95
CA PRO A 176 6.19 9.08 5.96
C PRO A 176 7.00 8.25 6.96
N ARG A 177 6.49 7.08 7.39
CA ARG A 177 7.20 6.17 8.29
C ARG A 177 8.52 5.69 7.69
N TRP A 178 8.53 5.30 6.42
CA TRP A 178 9.73 4.94 5.67
C TRP A 178 10.69 6.12 5.48
N LYS A 179 10.19 7.29 5.10
CA LYS A 179 11.02 8.50 4.96
C LYS A 179 11.73 8.87 6.26
N LYS A 180 11.06 8.77 7.39
CA LYS A 180 11.64 9.03 8.70
C LYS A 180 12.73 8.00 9.06
N TRP A 181 12.49 6.73 8.77
CA TRP A 181 13.51 5.70 8.96
C TRP A 181 14.73 5.94 8.06
N PHE A 182 14.56 6.23 6.79
CA PHE A 182 15.68 6.57 5.89
C PHE A 182 16.48 7.77 6.43
N SER A 183 15.79 8.78 6.93
CA SER A 183 16.44 9.96 7.52
C SER A 183 17.22 9.63 8.79
N ALA A 184 16.67 8.81 9.68
CA ALA A 184 17.35 8.36 10.89
C ALA A 184 18.59 7.51 10.55
N LEU A 185 18.42 6.58 9.61
CA LEU A 185 19.51 5.71 9.14
C LEU A 185 20.68 6.52 8.58
N SER A 186 20.41 7.54 7.74
CA SER A 186 21.46 8.43 7.19
C SER A 186 22.18 9.25 8.27
N GLN A 187 21.59 9.41 9.45
CA GLN A 187 22.19 10.12 10.59
C GLN A 187 22.81 9.18 11.63
N GLY A 188 22.79 7.86 11.39
CA GLY A 188 23.24 6.85 12.35
C GLY A 188 22.41 6.82 13.63
N LYS A 189 21.11 7.16 13.56
CA LYS A 189 20.18 7.23 14.68
C LYS A 189 19.09 6.18 14.58
N GLU A 190 18.52 5.80 15.71
CA GLU A 190 17.27 5.05 15.78
C GLU A 190 16.07 5.99 15.61
N PHE A 191 14.96 5.45 15.11
CA PHE A 191 13.69 6.18 15.01
C PHE A 191 12.65 5.53 15.92
N ASP A 192 12.02 6.35 16.78
CA ASP A 192 10.92 5.89 17.65
C ASP A 192 9.61 5.79 16.84
N PHE A 193 9.37 4.60 16.33
CA PHE A 193 8.14 4.31 15.59
C PHE A 193 6.90 4.39 16.47
N VAL A 194 6.98 3.92 17.71
CA VAL A 194 5.82 3.85 18.61
C VAL A 194 5.32 5.26 18.93
N GLN A 195 6.23 6.16 19.29
CA GLN A 195 5.86 7.55 19.55
C GLN A 195 5.22 8.20 18.31
N TRP A 196 5.85 8.05 17.15
CA TRP A 196 5.34 8.64 15.90
C TRP A 196 3.95 8.09 15.49
N GLU A 197 3.76 6.79 15.60
CA GLU A 197 2.49 6.13 15.30
C GLU A 197 1.37 6.57 16.26
N GLU A 198 1.66 6.68 17.55
CA GLU A 198 0.74 7.23 18.55
C GLU A 198 0.38 8.69 18.25
N GLU A 199 1.33 9.51 17.83
CA GLU A 199 1.09 10.90 17.42
C GLU A 199 0.20 10.94 16.18
N TRP A 200 0.46 10.08 15.17
CA TRP A 200 -0.35 9.98 13.97
C TRP A 200 -1.80 9.57 14.28
N VAL A 201 -2.00 8.63 15.19
CA VAL A 201 -3.33 8.18 15.62
C VAL A 201 -4.08 9.30 16.36
N ARG A 202 -3.37 10.11 17.16
CA ARG A 202 -3.97 11.24 17.91
C ARG A 202 -4.31 12.45 17.04
N ASN A 203 -3.72 12.55 15.87
CA ASN A 203 -3.95 13.66 14.95
C ASN A 203 -5.31 13.56 14.26
N SER A 204 -6.38 13.83 14.99
CA SER A 204 -7.78 13.70 14.60
C SER A 204 -8.30 14.99 13.95
N VAL A 205 -7.79 15.31 12.77
CA VAL A 205 -8.14 16.53 12.00
C VAL A 205 -8.87 16.25 10.68
N GLY A 206 -9.30 15.01 10.49
CA GLY A 206 -9.79 14.54 9.19
C GLY A 206 -8.67 14.10 8.26
N VAL A 207 -9.05 13.64 7.09
CA VAL A 207 -8.14 13.21 6.02
C VAL A 207 -8.59 13.82 4.72
N SER A 208 -7.67 14.49 4.03
CA SER A 208 -7.94 14.98 2.68
C SER A 208 -7.86 13.83 1.67
N PRO A 209 -8.78 13.79 0.67
CA PRO A 209 -8.67 12.82 -0.42
C PRO A 209 -7.35 12.96 -1.17
N VAL A 210 -6.92 11.88 -1.79
CA VAL A 210 -5.78 11.88 -2.72
C VAL A 210 -6.30 12.16 -4.11
N GLU A 211 -5.58 12.98 -4.86
CA GLU A 211 -5.92 13.28 -6.25
C GLU A 211 -5.66 12.04 -7.13
N PRO A 212 -6.68 11.46 -7.78
CA PRO A 212 -6.52 10.31 -8.65
C PRO A 212 -5.78 10.66 -9.94
N PHE A 213 -5.47 9.66 -10.74
CA PHE A 213 -5.07 9.87 -12.12
C PHE A 213 -6.26 10.36 -12.95
N GLU A 214 -6.02 11.21 -13.95
CA GLU A 214 -7.05 11.71 -14.86
C GLU A 214 -7.73 10.57 -15.64
N ASN A 215 -6.93 9.59 -16.07
CA ASN A 215 -7.41 8.34 -16.65
C ASN A 215 -6.85 7.15 -15.86
N PRO A 216 -7.58 6.63 -14.86
CA PRO A 216 -7.09 5.56 -13.99
C PRO A 216 -6.76 4.27 -14.73
N VAL A 217 -7.58 3.88 -15.70
CA VAL A 217 -7.35 2.63 -16.47
C VAL A 217 -6.07 2.74 -17.30
N ALA A 218 -5.84 3.84 -18.00
CA ALA A 218 -4.62 4.05 -18.77
C ALA A 218 -3.39 4.10 -17.84
N ALA A 219 -3.49 4.80 -16.71
CA ALA A 219 -2.41 4.86 -15.73
C ALA A 219 -2.06 3.47 -15.16
N CYS A 220 -3.06 2.63 -14.87
CA CYS A 220 -2.84 1.25 -14.45
C CYS A 220 -2.07 0.45 -15.49
N VAL A 221 -2.48 0.51 -16.77
CA VAL A 221 -1.78 -0.19 -17.86
C VAL A 221 -0.32 0.25 -17.97
N GLU A 222 -0.07 1.56 -17.99
CA GLU A 222 1.29 2.11 -18.04
C GLU A 222 2.15 1.67 -16.85
N LEU A 223 1.59 1.66 -15.64
CA LEU A 223 2.30 1.25 -14.43
C LEU A 223 2.61 -0.25 -14.44
N ILE A 224 1.67 -1.08 -14.91
CA ILE A 224 1.89 -2.52 -15.07
C ILE A 224 3.00 -2.77 -16.10
N GLU A 225 2.95 -2.15 -17.26
CA GLU A 225 3.99 -2.27 -18.28
C GLU A 225 5.36 -1.84 -17.75
N LYS A 226 5.40 -0.77 -16.98
CA LYS A 226 6.63 -0.24 -16.40
C LYS A 226 7.26 -1.16 -15.34
N TRP A 227 6.46 -1.82 -14.52
CA TRP A 227 6.94 -2.51 -13.33
C TRP A 227 6.85 -4.04 -13.36
N THR A 228 6.45 -4.65 -14.50
CA THR A 228 6.33 -6.11 -14.66
C THR A 228 7.35 -6.73 -15.64
N TRP A 229 8.45 -6.05 -15.90
CA TRP A 229 9.58 -6.57 -16.71
C TRP A 229 10.48 -7.50 -15.90
#